data_1623f09e909127143d82a847e75c2f95
#
_entry.id   1623f09e909127143d82a847e75c2f95
#
_cell.length_a   1.000
_cell.length_b   1.000
_cell.length_c   1.000
_cell.angle_alpha   90.00
_cell.angle_beta   90.00
_cell.angle_gamma   90.00
#
_symmetry.space_group_name_H-M   'P 1'
#
loop_
_entity.id
_entity.type
_entity.pdbx_description
1 polymer ?
#
loop_
_entity_poly.entity_id
_entity_poly.type
_entity_poly.pdbx_seq_one_letter_code
_entity_poly.pdbx_strand_id
1 'polypeptide(L)'
;MVPWLRKVITKREKAVADEGQWDRRSLLRGAAVVAGAAAAAPLLGGAARAQAGGGDADALFKAGKFEQAGRAYEEILKKDPTNLNAARQRGYVGLLSNKFPDAEKHLTMALKLAPDDKETNALLADCYIRQDKFSLSVPRWQAAGEDGYAKWFAAFRGEPYQIHGDIARVPWQQMDPSPLVEASVNGGPPKRFTFYTGAPNLSMSATVAKEAGLHAVASQKTDFEGTIIWMYYGVLDSFKLGGIELRNVPVGWSTTESGGDVGTDNDGLIGTWVFYHLLTTFDYAGRSLILRRPTPEAASKVRADAKRAGAKPLPLWLALDHYVHSTGSIAGSGTQVVGVNVGGTGESAAVMPGERAKQLGIRTDYDRPLETFGHSHATTTYPCYPKEIRLGDAVAKEIYCETDPNARINVPWPYGSGIDMWAAFFHPFHKPYNITLDFTNMNVYIARGKAT
;
A
#
# COMPACT_ATOMS: atom_id res chain seq x y z
N MET A 1 17.37 15.19 6.49
CA MET A 1 18.09 14.21 5.62
C MET A 1 18.84 13.25 6.54
N VAL A 2 18.46 11.98 6.54
CA VAL A 2 19.04 10.98 7.45
C VAL A 2 20.53 10.78 7.15
N PRO A 3 21.42 10.71 8.12
CA PRO A 3 22.89 10.67 7.90
C PRO A 3 23.38 9.54 6.98
N TRP A 4 22.71 8.40 6.95
CA TRP A 4 23.08 7.29 6.06
C TRP A 4 22.67 7.54 4.60
N LEU A 5 21.53 8.18 4.36
CA LEU A 5 21.13 8.62 3.02
C LEU A 5 22.19 9.59 2.45
N ARG A 6 22.75 10.47 3.30
CA ARG A 6 23.92 11.29 2.94
C ARG A 6 25.14 10.46 2.53
N LYS A 7 25.41 9.34 3.23
CA LYS A 7 26.57 8.48 2.87
C LYS A 7 26.36 7.72 1.56
N VAL A 8 25.16 7.21 1.30
CA VAL A 8 24.83 6.56 0.02
C VAL A 8 24.92 7.59 -1.11
N ILE A 9 24.39 8.78 -0.88
CA ILE A 9 24.42 9.90 -1.82
C ILE A 9 25.86 10.37 -2.04
N THR A 10 26.68 10.59 -0.99
CA THR A 10 28.06 11.07 -1.13
C THR A 10 28.97 10.05 -1.80
N LYS A 11 28.68 8.75 -1.66
CA LYS A 11 29.41 7.69 -2.35
C LYS A 11 29.07 7.64 -3.84
N ARG A 12 27.81 7.96 -4.19
CA ARG A 12 27.35 8.07 -5.59
C ARG A 12 27.72 9.41 -6.20
N GLU A 13 27.66 10.53 -5.45
CA GLU A 13 28.17 11.84 -5.90
C GLU A 13 29.65 11.77 -6.31
N LYS A 14 30.46 10.98 -5.62
CA LYS A 14 31.86 10.74 -6.03
C LYS A 14 31.99 9.87 -7.29
N ALA A 15 31.00 8.99 -7.55
CA ALA A 15 30.98 8.16 -8.74
C ALA A 15 30.37 8.87 -9.97
N VAL A 16 29.52 9.89 -9.73
CA VAL A 16 28.74 10.62 -10.74
C VAL A 16 29.22 12.07 -10.91
N ALA A 17 30.21 12.51 -10.12
CA ALA A 17 30.81 13.85 -10.27
C ALA A 17 31.38 14.12 -11.67
N ASP A 18 31.45 13.08 -12.52
CA ASP A 18 31.79 13.18 -13.94
C ASP A 18 30.60 13.32 -14.90
N GLU A 19 29.32 13.17 -14.46
CA GLU A 19 28.15 13.16 -15.34
C GLU A 19 26.89 13.87 -14.79
N GLY A 20 26.96 15.15 -14.46
CA GLY A 20 25.76 15.99 -14.36
C GLY A 20 25.22 16.31 -12.94
N GLN A 21 24.69 17.50 -12.79
CA GLN A 21 24.22 18.10 -11.54
C GLN A 21 22.96 17.45 -10.97
N TRP A 22 23.03 16.98 -9.73
CA TRP A 22 21.91 16.44 -8.95
C TRP A 22 21.12 17.56 -8.24
N ASP A 23 19.79 17.53 -8.35
CA ASP A 23 18.91 18.43 -7.60
C ASP A 23 18.60 17.86 -6.20
N ARG A 24 18.84 18.68 -5.15
CA ARG A 24 18.58 18.35 -3.74
C ARG A 24 17.14 17.95 -3.44
N ARG A 25 16.17 18.38 -4.27
CA ARG A 25 14.74 18.06 -4.11
C ARG A 25 14.39 16.63 -4.50
N SER A 26 15.11 16.04 -5.43
CA SER A 26 14.92 14.65 -5.87
C SER A 26 15.29 13.64 -4.78
N LEU A 27 16.21 14.02 -3.88
CA LEU A 27 16.68 13.19 -2.77
C LEU A 27 15.68 13.08 -1.61
N LEU A 28 14.84 14.10 -1.42
CA LEU A 28 13.79 14.10 -0.40
C LEU A 28 12.58 13.22 -0.79
N ARG A 29 12.42 12.97 -2.10
CA ARG A 29 11.32 12.15 -2.65
C ARG A 29 11.51 10.64 -2.39
N GLY A 30 12.76 10.19 -2.26
CA GLY A 30 13.09 8.77 -2.06
C GLY A 30 12.89 8.24 -0.64
N ALA A 31 12.91 9.12 0.37
CA ALA A 31 12.94 8.70 1.77
C ALA A 31 11.62 8.10 2.30
N ALA A 32 10.48 8.39 1.65
CA ALA A 32 9.18 7.90 2.11
C ALA A 32 8.88 6.44 1.75
N VAL A 33 9.64 5.86 0.81
CA VAL A 33 9.35 4.53 0.26
C VAL A 33 10.06 3.40 1.02
N VAL A 34 11.07 3.73 1.85
CA VAL A 34 11.89 2.73 2.55
C VAL A 34 11.13 1.99 3.66
N ALA A 35 10.07 2.56 4.19
CA ALA A 35 9.31 1.93 5.28
C ALA A 35 8.38 0.78 4.85
N GLY A 36 8.17 0.59 3.55
CA GLY A 36 7.24 -0.42 3.01
C GLY A 36 7.88 -1.59 2.25
N ALA A 37 9.22 -1.63 2.16
CA ALA A 37 9.92 -2.69 1.42
C ALA A 37 10.10 -3.95 2.27
N ALA A 38 9.10 -4.79 2.36
CA ALA A 38 9.30 -6.18 2.73
C ALA A 38 9.88 -6.94 1.53
N ALA A 39 11.13 -7.29 1.68
CA ALA A 39 11.92 -8.32 1.00
C ALA A 39 11.48 -8.82 -0.39
N ALA A 40 12.16 -8.39 -1.42
CA ALA A 40 12.31 -9.16 -2.63
C ALA A 40 13.77 -9.67 -2.73
N ALA A 41 14.00 -10.89 -2.30
CA ALA A 41 15.21 -11.62 -2.68
C ALA A 41 15.05 -12.15 -4.12
N PRO A 42 16.09 -12.10 -4.97
CA PRO A 42 15.98 -12.62 -6.32
C PRO A 42 16.01 -14.16 -6.27
N LEU A 43 14.90 -14.79 -6.57
CA LEU A 43 14.85 -16.21 -6.89
C LEU A 43 14.69 -16.36 -8.40
N LEU A 44 15.75 -16.87 -9.03
CA LEU A 44 15.80 -17.29 -10.41
C LEU A 44 14.85 -18.45 -10.70
N GLY A 45 13.98 -18.27 -11.69
CA GLY A 45 13.60 -19.27 -12.65
C GLY A 45 12.73 -20.45 -12.19
N GLY A 46 11.43 -20.28 -12.34
CA GLY A 46 10.51 -21.39 -12.57
C GLY A 46 9.48 -20.94 -13.58
N ALA A 47 9.66 -21.35 -14.84
CA ALA A 47 8.64 -21.12 -15.86
C ALA A 47 7.37 -21.90 -15.50
N ALA A 48 6.37 -21.22 -14.96
CA ALA A 48 5.04 -21.78 -14.81
C ALA A 48 4.49 -22.08 -16.23
N ARG A 49 4.30 -23.36 -16.53
CA ARG A 49 3.54 -23.79 -17.71
C ARG A 49 2.15 -23.17 -17.62
N ALA A 50 1.84 -22.24 -18.52
CA ALA A 50 0.49 -21.78 -18.74
C ALA A 50 -0.37 -22.99 -19.14
N GLN A 51 -1.27 -23.42 -18.26
CA GLN A 51 -2.28 -24.41 -18.59
C GLN A 51 -3.27 -23.75 -19.57
N ALA A 52 -3.46 -24.39 -20.72
CA ALA A 52 -4.40 -23.94 -21.74
C ALA A 52 -5.82 -23.91 -21.19
N GLY A 53 -6.51 -22.75 -21.25
CA GLY A 53 -7.92 -22.59 -20.91
C GLY A 53 -8.27 -21.36 -20.06
N GLY A 54 -7.27 -20.63 -19.50
CA GLY A 54 -7.51 -19.47 -18.63
C GLY A 54 -7.43 -18.09 -19.30
N GLY A 55 -7.08 -18.01 -20.57
CA GLY A 55 -6.69 -16.74 -21.22
C GLY A 55 -7.70 -15.60 -21.08
N ASP A 56 -8.99 -15.86 -21.23
CA ASP A 56 -10.03 -14.84 -21.10
C ASP A 56 -10.24 -14.41 -19.65
N ALA A 57 -10.21 -15.35 -18.69
CA ALA A 57 -10.38 -15.06 -17.27
C ALA A 57 -9.19 -14.24 -16.71
N ASP A 58 -7.97 -14.60 -17.11
CA ASP A 58 -6.76 -13.89 -16.73
C ASP A 58 -6.72 -12.47 -17.35
N ALA A 59 -7.17 -12.32 -18.60
CA ALA A 59 -7.29 -11.01 -19.23
C ALA A 59 -8.32 -10.12 -18.53
N LEU A 60 -9.45 -10.67 -18.11
CA LEU A 60 -10.46 -9.97 -17.33
C LEU A 60 -9.89 -9.55 -15.95
N PHE A 61 -9.15 -10.43 -15.30
CA PHE A 61 -8.50 -10.14 -14.02
C PHE A 61 -7.50 -8.99 -14.16
N LYS A 62 -6.58 -9.09 -15.12
CA LYS A 62 -5.58 -8.04 -15.40
C LYS A 62 -6.25 -6.69 -15.66
N ALA A 63 -7.35 -6.69 -16.42
CA ALA A 63 -8.11 -5.48 -16.74
C ALA A 63 -8.97 -4.94 -15.57
N GLY A 64 -8.89 -5.54 -14.37
CA GLY A 64 -9.68 -5.11 -13.21
C GLY A 64 -11.17 -5.44 -13.26
N LYS A 65 -11.59 -6.30 -14.20
CA LYS A 65 -12.98 -6.77 -14.34
C LYS A 65 -13.23 -7.97 -13.40
N PHE A 66 -12.97 -7.76 -12.10
CA PHE A 66 -12.85 -8.84 -11.12
C PHE A 66 -14.08 -9.71 -10.97
N GLU A 67 -15.30 -9.13 -11.01
CA GLU A 67 -16.53 -9.94 -10.96
C GLU A 67 -16.70 -10.84 -12.19
N GLN A 68 -16.33 -10.32 -13.37
CA GLN A 68 -16.38 -11.10 -14.61
C GLN A 68 -15.30 -12.19 -14.60
N ALA A 69 -14.09 -11.84 -14.16
CA ALA A 69 -12.99 -12.79 -13.99
C ALA A 69 -13.38 -13.92 -13.03
N GLY A 70 -13.97 -13.56 -11.87
CA GLY A 70 -14.44 -14.53 -10.88
C GLY A 70 -15.43 -15.55 -11.45
N ARG A 71 -16.43 -15.07 -12.21
CA ARG A 71 -17.37 -15.96 -12.91
C ARG A 71 -16.68 -16.84 -13.95
N ALA A 72 -15.74 -16.27 -14.72
CA ALA A 72 -15.01 -17.03 -15.73
C ALA A 72 -14.11 -18.13 -15.08
N TYR A 73 -13.45 -17.84 -13.97
CA TYR A 73 -12.71 -18.86 -13.23
C TYR A 73 -13.63 -19.96 -12.66
N GLU A 74 -14.82 -19.62 -12.17
CA GLU A 74 -15.80 -20.61 -11.72
C GLU A 74 -16.25 -21.53 -12.87
N GLU A 75 -16.46 -21.02 -14.08
CA GLU A 75 -16.79 -21.84 -15.26
C GLU A 75 -15.62 -22.77 -15.66
N ILE A 76 -14.38 -22.32 -15.50
CA ILE A 76 -13.20 -23.18 -15.70
C ILE A 76 -13.21 -24.31 -14.65
N LEU A 77 -13.41 -23.98 -13.37
CA LEU A 77 -13.42 -24.96 -12.29
C LEU A 77 -14.57 -25.96 -12.37
N LYS A 78 -15.70 -25.61 -12.96
CA LYS A 78 -16.80 -26.57 -13.25
C LYS A 78 -16.39 -27.61 -14.28
N LYS A 79 -15.56 -27.25 -15.25
CA LYS A 79 -15.07 -28.14 -16.31
C LYS A 79 -13.84 -28.92 -15.91
N ASP A 80 -12.96 -28.26 -15.17
CA ASP A 80 -11.68 -28.80 -14.66
C ASP A 80 -11.48 -28.40 -13.20
N PRO A 81 -11.99 -29.18 -12.23
CA PRO A 81 -11.81 -28.91 -10.81
C PRO A 81 -10.35 -28.96 -10.33
N THR A 82 -9.43 -29.45 -11.17
CA THR A 82 -8.00 -29.56 -10.86
C THR A 82 -7.17 -28.39 -11.39
N ASN A 83 -7.81 -27.38 -11.96
CA ASN A 83 -7.14 -26.20 -12.47
C ASN A 83 -6.65 -25.29 -11.34
N LEU A 84 -5.37 -25.45 -10.98
CA LEU A 84 -4.74 -24.69 -9.90
C LEU A 84 -4.84 -23.17 -10.09
N ASN A 85 -4.54 -22.68 -11.31
CA ASN A 85 -4.59 -21.24 -11.59
C ASN A 85 -6.01 -20.68 -11.39
N ALA A 86 -7.03 -21.36 -11.89
CA ALA A 86 -8.41 -20.91 -11.74
C ALA A 86 -8.85 -20.92 -10.27
N ALA A 87 -8.46 -21.91 -9.48
CA ALA A 87 -8.75 -21.97 -8.05
C ALA A 87 -8.07 -20.82 -7.30
N ARG A 88 -6.77 -20.61 -7.51
CA ARG A 88 -5.99 -19.53 -6.88
C ARG A 88 -6.54 -18.16 -7.25
N GLN A 89 -6.70 -17.88 -8.54
CA GLN A 89 -7.17 -16.58 -9.01
C GLN A 89 -8.61 -16.28 -8.59
N ARG A 90 -9.49 -17.29 -8.54
CA ARG A 90 -10.84 -17.11 -7.99
C ARG A 90 -10.82 -16.76 -6.51
N GLY A 91 -9.92 -17.37 -5.75
CA GLY A 91 -9.69 -17.04 -4.35
C GLY A 91 -9.16 -15.60 -4.20
N TYR A 92 -8.22 -15.19 -5.03
CA TYR A 92 -7.66 -13.85 -5.01
C TYR A 92 -8.73 -12.79 -5.37
N VAL A 93 -9.58 -13.03 -6.35
CA VAL A 93 -10.73 -12.16 -6.66
C VAL A 93 -11.61 -11.96 -5.41
N GLY A 94 -11.86 -13.01 -4.65
CA GLY A 94 -12.58 -12.91 -3.37
C GLY A 94 -11.85 -12.02 -2.36
N LEU A 95 -10.55 -12.22 -2.24
CA LEU A 95 -9.71 -11.47 -1.29
C LEU A 95 -9.63 -9.98 -1.61
N LEU A 96 -9.54 -9.59 -2.89
CA LEU A 96 -9.51 -8.20 -3.33
C LEU A 96 -10.67 -7.35 -2.77
N SER A 97 -11.82 -7.97 -2.51
CA SER A 97 -13.04 -7.30 -2.01
C SER A 97 -13.48 -7.80 -0.63
N ASN A 98 -12.57 -8.37 0.16
CA ASN A 98 -12.83 -8.93 1.48
C ASN A 98 -13.98 -9.96 1.53
N LYS A 99 -14.24 -10.64 0.41
CA LYS A 99 -15.18 -11.78 0.36
C LYS A 99 -14.49 -13.03 0.92
N PHE A 100 -14.19 -13.00 2.23
CA PHE A 100 -13.35 -14.00 2.91
C PHE A 100 -13.85 -15.44 2.76
N PRO A 101 -15.15 -15.77 2.87
CA PRO A 101 -15.61 -17.14 2.65
C PRO A 101 -15.27 -17.67 1.25
N ASP A 102 -15.40 -16.83 0.21
CA ASP A 102 -15.04 -17.18 -1.16
C ASP A 102 -13.53 -17.34 -1.32
N ALA A 103 -12.75 -16.43 -0.73
CA ALA A 103 -11.29 -16.45 -0.76
C ALA A 103 -10.78 -17.73 -0.07
N GLU A 104 -11.18 -18.00 1.15
CA GLU A 104 -10.76 -19.20 1.92
C GLU A 104 -11.13 -20.49 1.18
N LYS A 105 -12.35 -20.59 0.66
CA LYS A 105 -12.81 -21.76 -0.10
C LYS A 105 -11.89 -22.10 -1.27
N HIS A 106 -11.63 -21.11 -2.12
CA HIS A 106 -10.92 -21.35 -3.37
C HIS A 106 -9.41 -21.43 -3.18
N LEU A 107 -8.82 -20.66 -2.25
CA LEU A 107 -7.41 -20.77 -1.89
C LEU A 107 -7.13 -22.10 -1.20
N THR A 108 -8.02 -22.60 -0.33
CA THR A 108 -7.91 -23.93 0.25
C THR A 108 -8.03 -25.02 -0.82
N MET A 109 -8.90 -24.85 -1.82
CA MET A 109 -8.98 -25.75 -2.96
C MET A 109 -7.66 -25.77 -3.74
N ALA A 110 -7.06 -24.61 -4.02
CA ALA A 110 -5.77 -24.52 -4.68
C ALA A 110 -4.66 -25.21 -3.89
N LEU A 111 -4.62 -25.06 -2.56
CA LEU A 111 -3.63 -25.73 -1.70
C LEU A 111 -3.82 -27.26 -1.61
N LYS A 112 -5.05 -27.78 -1.83
CA LYS A 112 -5.23 -29.24 -1.96
C LYS A 112 -4.61 -29.77 -3.25
N LEU A 113 -4.53 -28.97 -4.31
CA LEU A 113 -3.90 -29.33 -5.58
C LEU A 113 -2.37 -29.14 -5.53
N ALA A 114 -1.91 -28.09 -4.87
CA ALA A 114 -0.49 -27.76 -4.73
C ALA A 114 -0.19 -27.21 -3.32
N PRO A 115 0.07 -28.07 -2.33
CA PRO A 115 0.28 -27.65 -0.93
C PRO A 115 1.43 -26.66 -0.73
N ASP A 116 2.47 -26.76 -1.57
CA ASP A 116 3.69 -25.94 -1.48
C ASP A 116 3.65 -24.71 -2.40
N ASP A 117 2.50 -24.39 -3.02
CA ASP A 117 2.38 -23.20 -3.86
C ASP A 117 2.49 -21.95 -2.98
N LYS A 118 3.63 -21.27 -3.09
CA LYS A 118 3.99 -20.13 -2.25
C LYS A 118 3.00 -18.97 -2.39
N GLU A 119 2.57 -18.67 -3.62
CA GLU A 119 1.61 -17.60 -3.90
C GLU A 119 0.26 -17.87 -3.22
N THR A 120 -0.26 -19.09 -3.34
CA THR A 120 -1.52 -19.47 -2.69
C THR A 120 -1.42 -19.44 -1.17
N ASN A 121 -0.28 -19.89 -0.61
CA ASN A 121 -0.04 -19.82 0.83
C ASN A 121 0.01 -18.35 1.31
N ALA A 122 0.70 -17.47 0.59
CA ALA A 122 0.77 -16.04 0.91
C ALA A 122 -0.61 -15.37 0.84
N LEU A 123 -1.40 -15.64 -0.21
CA LEU A 123 -2.77 -15.11 -0.34
C LEU A 123 -3.69 -15.59 0.78
N LEU A 124 -3.57 -16.86 1.20
CA LEU A 124 -4.38 -17.38 2.30
C LEU A 124 -3.91 -16.83 3.65
N ALA A 125 -2.62 -16.61 3.83
CA ALA A 125 -2.08 -15.93 5.00
C ALA A 125 -2.61 -14.49 5.10
N ASP A 126 -2.57 -13.73 4.00
CA ASP A 126 -3.15 -12.38 3.91
C ASP A 126 -4.66 -12.41 4.20
N CYS A 127 -5.39 -13.39 3.68
CA CYS A 127 -6.81 -13.58 3.99
C CYS A 127 -7.05 -13.74 5.49
N TYR A 128 -6.18 -14.44 6.21
CA TYR A 128 -6.31 -14.62 7.65
C TYR A 128 -5.91 -13.38 8.44
N ILE A 129 -4.84 -12.67 8.08
CA ILE A 129 -4.45 -11.44 8.79
C ILE A 129 -5.51 -10.34 8.65
N ARG A 130 -6.17 -10.22 7.50
CA ARG A 130 -7.29 -9.28 7.29
C ARG A 130 -8.53 -9.61 8.12
N GLN A 131 -8.62 -10.81 8.68
CA GLN A 131 -9.68 -11.24 9.58
C GLN A 131 -9.21 -11.31 11.04
N ASP A 132 -8.04 -10.77 11.35
CA ASP A 132 -7.41 -10.84 12.68
C ASP A 132 -7.16 -12.26 13.19
N LYS A 133 -7.19 -13.25 12.29
CA LYS A 133 -6.91 -14.67 12.56
C LYS A 133 -5.41 -14.95 12.45
N PHE A 134 -4.60 -14.20 13.19
CA PHE A 134 -3.13 -14.25 13.05
C PHE A 134 -2.53 -15.62 13.26
N SER A 135 -3.03 -16.40 14.23
CA SER A 135 -2.55 -17.77 14.47
C SER A 135 -2.74 -18.69 13.26
N LEU A 136 -3.82 -18.49 12.46
CA LEU A 136 -4.07 -19.27 11.26
C LEU A 136 -3.15 -18.85 10.10
N SER A 137 -2.64 -17.64 10.11
CA SER A 137 -1.73 -17.15 9.07
C SER A 137 -0.31 -17.74 9.20
N VAL A 138 0.12 -18.08 10.42
CA VAL A 138 1.49 -18.52 10.72
C VAL A 138 1.97 -19.68 9.85
N PRO A 139 1.30 -20.85 9.79
CA PRO A 139 1.75 -21.95 8.94
C PRO A 139 1.69 -21.60 7.45
N ARG A 140 0.86 -20.65 7.06
CA ARG A 140 0.76 -20.20 5.67
C ARG A 140 1.95 -19.31 5.29
N TRP A 141 2.34 -18.37 6.15
CA TRP A 141 3.56 -17.58 5.96
C TRP A 141 4.81 -18.46 5.93
N GLN A 142 4.93 -19.48 6.78
CA GLN A 142 6.02 -20.45 6.73
C GLN A 142 6.07 -21.17 5.37
N ALA A 143 4.94 -21.69 4.90
CA ALA A 143 4.87 -22.36 3.61
C ALA A 143 5.13 -21.43 2.41
N ALA A 144 4.82 -20.14 2.54
CA ALA A 144 5.17 -19.12 1.56
C ALA A 144 6.67 -18.77 1.54
N GLY A 145 7.41 -19.13 2.60
CA GLY A 145 8.83 -18.80 2.79
C GLY A 145 9.04 -17.44 3.48
N GLU A 146 8.00 -16.91 4.14
CA GLU A 146 8.00 -15.62 4.84
C GLU A 146 8.17 -15.82 6.35
N ASP A 147 9.32 -16.36 6.74
CA ASP A 147 9.63 -16.70 8.14
C ASP A 147 9.57 -15.50 9.10
N GLY A 148 9.92 -14.31 8.61
CA GLY A 148 9.82 -13.07 9.37
C GLY A 148 8.37 -12.79 9.80
N TYR A 149 7.44 -12.85 8.86
CA TYR A 149 6.00 -12.68 9.11
C TYR A 149 5.44 -13.81 9.97
N ALA A 150 5.83 -15.05 9.71
CA ALA A 150 5.40 -16.17 10.53
C ALA A 150 5.78 -15.99 12.00
N LYS A 151 7.01 -15.61 12.31
CA LYS A 151 7.46 -15.30 13.67
C LYS A 151 6.75 -14.10 14.27
N TRP A 152 6.53 -13.06 13.47
CA TRP A 152 5.83 -11.85 13.91
C TRP A 152 4.41 -12.16 14.36
N PHE A 153 3.60 -12.79 13.50
CA PHE A 153 2.21 -13.12 13.81
C PHE A 153 2.08 -14.21 14.87
N ALA A 154 3.07 -15.11 15.02
CA ALA A 154 3.10 -16.08 16.11
C ALA A 154 3.33 -15.46 17.50
N ALA A 155 3.84 -14.23 17.56
CA ALA A 155 4.10 -13.54 18.82
C ALA A 155 2.84 -12.92 19.46
N PHE A 156 1.77 -12.74 18.68
CA PHE A 156 0.54 -12.13 19.17
C PHE A 156 -0.16 -13.01 20.20
N ARG A 157 -0.68 -12.38 21.25
CA ARG A 157 -1.49 -13.00 22.28
C ARG A 157 -2.79 -12.21 22.42
N GLY A 158 -3.92 -12.91 22.41
CA GLY A 158 -5.23 -12.26 22.42
C GLY A 158 -5.62 -11.65 21.07
N GLU A 159 -6.64 -10.84 21.08
CA GLU A 159 -7.22 -10.20 19.90
C GLU A 159 -6.32 -9.03 19.45
N PRO A 160 -5.87 -9.00 18.16
CA PRO A 160 -5.13 -7.86 17.64
C PRO A 160 -6.06 -6.67 17.34
N TYR A 161 -5.48 -5.50 17.23
CA TYR A 161 -6.17 -4.25 16.86
C TYR A 161 -7.42 -3.93 17.70
N GLN A 162 -7.38 -4.22 19.02
CA GLN A 162 -8.49 -3.85 19.91
C GLN A 162 -8.71 -2.34 19.87
N ILE A 163 -9.92 -1.91 19.47
CA ILE A 163 -10.22 -0.49 19.29
C ILE A 163 -10.90 0.04 20.58
N HIS A 164 -10.34 1.09 21.16
CA HIS A 164 -10.90 1.85 22.27
C HIS A 164 -11.24 3.27 21.81
N GLY A 165 -12.45 3.75 22.14
CA GLY A 165 -13.01 5.00 21.62
C GLY A 165 -13.81 4.76 20.33
N ASP A 166 -14.71 5.70 20.01
CA ASP A 166 -15.63 5.55 18.88
C ASP A 166 -15.33 6.49 17.73
N ILE A 167 -14.85 7.70 18.04
CA ILE A 167 -14.51 8.72 17.06
C ILE A 167 -13.38 9.61 17.57
N ALA A 168 -12.47 9.98 16.66
CA ALA A 168 -11.47 11.01 16.90
C ALA A 168 -11.33 11.91 15.68
N ARG A 169 -11.12 13.20 15.92
CA ARG A 169 -10.60 14.14 14.92
C ARG A 169 -9.18 14.48 15.33
N VAL A 170 -8.22 14.10 14.51
CA VAL A 170 -6.79 14.30 14.74
C VAL A 170 -6.29 15.39 13.79
N PRO A 171 -5.93 16.58 14.30
CA PRO A 171 -5.46 17.67 13.45
C PRO A 171 -4.11 17.31 12.81
N TRP A 172 -3.90 17.78 11.60
CA TRP A 172 -2.60 17.68 10.95
C TRP A 172 -1.71 18.82 11.43
N GLN A 173 -0.53 18.46 11.90
CA GLN A 173 0.51 19.43 12.28
C GLN A 173 1.15 20.08 11.05
N GLN A 174 1.13 19.35 9.93
CA GLN A 174 1.69 19.76 8.65
C GLN A 174 0.88 19.10 7.53
N MET A 175 0.83 19.75 6.35
CA MET A 175 0.29 19.16 5.12
C MET A 175 1.41 18.81 4.13
N ASP A 176 2.35 19.71 3.95
CA ASP A 176 3.43 19.61 2.94
C ASP A 176 4.81 19.62 3.61
N PRO A 177 5.79 18.87 3.09
CA PRO A 177 5.75 17.98 1.92
C PRO A 177 5.02 16.67 2.15
N SER A 178 4.66 16.33 3.39
CA SER A 178 3.85 15.18 3.78
C SER A 178 2.95 15.54 4.96
N PRO A 179 1.74 14.96 5.02
CA PRO A 179 0.86 15.22 6.15
C PRO A 179 1.41 14.55 7.42
N LEU A 180 1.47 15.32 8.52
CA LEU A 180 1.92 14.88 9.83
C LEU A 180 0.80 14.94 10.85
N VAL A 181 0.72 13.95 11.69
CA VAL A 181 -0.16 13.88 12.86
C VAL A 181 0.64 13.51 14.11
N GLU A 182 0.09 13.83 15.27
CA GLU A 182 0.64 13.36 16.55
C GLU A 182 -0.06 12.09 17.00
N ALA A 183 0.76 11.14 17.50
CA ALA A 183 0.28 9.89 18.10
C ALA A 183 1.12 9.56 19.34
N SER A 184 0.53 8.89 20.31
CA SER A 184 1.24 8.35 21.48
C SER A 184 1.48 6.85 21.30
N VAL A 185 2.66 6.40 21.66
CA VAL A 185 3.16 5.02 21.59
C VAL A 185 3.37 4.52 23.01
N ASN A 186 2.71 3.42 23.40
CA ASN A 186 2.78 2.81 24.74
C ASN A 186 2.58 3.83 25.88
N GLY A 187 1.68 4.79 25.69
CA GLY A 187 1.41 5.83 26.69
C GLY A 187 2.49 6.89 26.86
N GLY A 188 3.52 6.87 26.01
CA GLY A 188 4.59 7.86 25.98
C GLY A 188 4.14 9.23 25.44
N PRO A 189 5.03 10.22 25.40
CA PRO A 189 4.73 11.55 24.89
C PRO A 189 4.36 11.49 23.40
N PRO A 190 3.61 12.50 22.89
CA PRO A 190 3.25 12.59 21.49
C PRO A 190 4.49 12.56 20.58
N LYS A 191 4.40 11.79 19.51
CA LYS A 191 5.38 11.61 18.46
C LYS A 191 4.76 12.01 17.10
N ARG A 192 5.59 12.46 16.16
CA ARG A 192 5.14 12.93 14.85
C ARG A 192 5.17 11.79 13.84
N PHE A 193 4.02 11.41 13.37
CA PHE A 193 3.86 10.38 12.35
C PHE A 193 3.39 10.99 11.03
N THR A 194 4.02 10.62 9.93
CA THR A 194 3.36 10.75 8.63
C THR A 194 2.39 9.60 8.44
N PHE A 195 1.45 9.72 7.50
CA PHE A 195 0.60 8.61 7.09
C PHE A 195 0.69 8.40 5.59
N TYR A 196 0.60 7.13 5.18
CA TYR A 196 0.71 6.77 3.78
C TYR A 196 0.06 5.41 3.50
N THR A 197 -0.99 5.38 2.68
CA THR A 197 -1.67 4.12 2.31
C THR A 197 -0.93 3.30 1.24
N GLY A 198 0.22 3.74 0.79
CA GLY A 198 1.15 2.95 -0.01
C GLY A 198 2.16 2.14 0.80
N ALA A 199 2.04 2.15 2.16
CA ALA A 199 2.82 1.32 3.06
C ALA A 199 1.89 0.39 3.85
N PRO A 200 2.33 -0.85 4.22
CA PRO A 200 1.45 -1.80 4.90
C PRO A 200 1.20 -1.45 6.36
N ASN A 201 2.20 -1.55 7.20
CA ASN A 201 2.11 -1.56 8.66
C ASN A 201 2.38 -0.21 9.29
N LEU A 202 2.11 -0.12 10.59
CA LEU A 202 2.66 0.91 11.46
C LEU A 202 4.17 0.70 11.56
N SER A 203 4.95 1.75 11.31
CA SER A 203 6.39 1.71 11.51
C SER A 203 6.87 2.95 12.25
N MET A 204 8.03 2.85 12.91
CA MET A 204 8.63 3.96 13.64
C MET A 204 10.15 3.93 13.56
N SER A 205 10.81 4.99 13.97
CA SER A 205 12.26 5.01 14.12
C SER A 205 12.71 4.02 15.19
N ALA A 206 13.93 3.50 15.08
CA ALA A 206 14.49 2.64 16.11
C ALA A 206 14.63 3.37 17.46
N THR A 207 14.83 4.68 17.40
CA THR A 207 14.84 5.54 18.59
C THR A 207 13.49 5.52 19.31
N VAL A 208 12.37 5.72 18.57
CA VAL A 208 11.02 5.67 19.16
C VAL A 208 10.68 4.26 19.64
N ALA A 209 11.05 3.21 18.89
CA ALA A 209 10.86 1.83 19.31
C ALA A 209 11.57 1.53 20.65
N LYS A 210 12.79 1.99 20.80
CA LYS A 210 13.56 1.86 22.04
C LYS A 210 12.93 2.63 23.21
N GLU A 211 12.53 3.88 22.98
CA GLU A 211 11.86 4.71 24.01
C GLU A 211 10.52 4.10 24.45
N ALA A 212 9.79 3.45 23.53
CA ALA A 212 8.55 2.75 23.81
C ALA A 212 8.73 1.37 24.45
N GLY A 213 9.97 0.93 24.69
CA GLY A 213 10.28 -0.36 25.29
C GLY A 213 10.00 -1.56 24.37
N LEU A 214 9.99 -1.36 23.06
CA LEU A 214 9.69 -2.44 22.11
C LEU A 214 10.83 -3.45 22.01
N HIS A 215 10.46 -4.73 21.94
CA HIS A 215 11.36 -5.84 21.70
C HIS A 215 11.02 -6.50 20.37
N ALA A 216 12.07 -6.76 19.56
CA ALA A 216 11.90 -7.48 18.31
C ALA A 216 11.54 -8.95 18.56
N VAL A 217 10.45 -9.42 18.00
CA VAL A 217 10.04 -10.83 18.00
C VAL A 217 10.51 -11.56 16.75
N ALA A 218 10.81 -10.79 15.70
CA ALA A 218 11.42 -11.25 14.46
C ALA A 218 12.30 -10.16 13.87
N SER A 219 13.26 -10.55 13.04
CA SER A 219 14.07 -9.62 12.26
C SER A 219 14.40 -10.22 10.88
N GLN A 220 14.62 -9.34 9.93
CA GLN A 220 14.99 -9.70 8.56
C GLN A 220 16.07 -8.76 8.05
N LYS A 221 17.06 -9.32 7.39
CA LYS A 221 18.12 -8.56 6.72
C LYS A 221 17.72 -8.33 5.27
N THR A 222 17.85 -7.09 4.82
CA THR A 222 17.59 -6.69 3.44
C THR A 222 18.81 -5.92 2.92
N ASP A 223 19.28 -6.27 1.74
CA ASP A 223 20.25 -5.47 1.00
C ASP A 223 19.49 -4.46 0.15
N PHE A 224 19.68 -3.20 0.45
CA PHE A 224 19.09 -2.10 -0.28
C PHE A 224 20.18 -1.34 -1.01
N GLU A 225 20.40 -1.68 -2.27
CA GLU A 225 21.43 -1.09 -3.15
C GLU A 225 22.84 -1.02 -2.49
N GLY A 226 23.28 -2.13 -1.91
CA GLY A 226 24.55 -2.23 -1.21
C GLY A 226 24.56 -1.65 0.19
N THR A 227 23.39 -1.19 0.69
CA THR A 227 23.21 -0.80 2.08
C THR A 227 22.42 -1.88 2.81
N ILE A 228 23.05 -2.48 3.80
CA ILE A 228 22.38 -3.48 4.64
C ILE A 228 21.43 -2.78 5.60
N ILE A 229 20.17 -3.18 5.54
CA ILE A 229 19.10 -2.73 6.44
C ILE A 229 18.58 -3.92 7.22
N TRP A 230 18.50 -3.77 8.52
CA TRP A 230 17.81 -4.69 9.41
C TRP A 230 16.39 -4.18 9.66
N MET A 231 15.42 -5.00 9.30
CA MET A 231 14.01 -4.77 9.64
C MET A 231 13.66 -5.60 10.86
N TYR A 232 13.03 -4.96 11.82
CA TYR A 232 12.57 -5.58 13.06
C TYR A 232 11.05 -5.52 13.14
N TYR A 233 10.48 -6.54 13.73
CA TYR A 233 9.05 -6.69 13.91
C TYR A 233 8.74 -6.90 15.37
N GLY A 234 7.70 -6.25 15.86
CA GLY A 234 7.27 -6.33 17.26
C GLY A 234 5.75 -6.20 17.40
N VAL A 235 5.32 -6.30 18.64
CA VAL A 235 3.94 -6.09 19.05
C VAL A 235 3.90 -4.84 19.93
N LEU A 236 3.05 -3.90 19.57
CA LEU A 236 2.85 -2.66 20.28
C LEU A 236 1.62 -2.78 21.18
N ASP A 237 1.76 -2.49 22.46
CA ASP A 237 0.66 -2.59 23.41
C ASP A 237 -0.42 -1.53 23.16
N SER A 238 -0.01 -0.29 22.84
CA SER A 238 -0.94 0.83 22.65
C SER A 238 -0.41 1.82 21.59
N PHE A 239 -1.29 2.15 20.63
CA PHE A 239 -1.11 3.23 19.67
C PHE A 239 -2.33 4.16 19.72
N LYS A 240 -2.14 5.39 20.19
CA LYS A 240 -3.23 6.33 20.41
C LYS A 240 -3.17 7.50 19.44
N LEU A 241 -4.27 7.68 18.70
CA LEU A 241 -4.51 8.78 17.76
C LEU A 241 -5.70 9.62 18.24
N GLY A 242 -5.44 10.73 18.92
CA GLY A 242 -6.49 11.54 19.54
C GLY A 242 -7.32 10.74 20.53
N GLY A 243 -8.63 10.64 20.30
CA GLY A 243 -9.57 9.88 21.15
C GLY A 243 -9.70 8.40 20.83
N ILE A 244 -8.99 7.88 19.83
CA ILE A 244 -8.95 6.45 19.49
C ILE A 244 -7.62 5.84 19.92
N GLU A 245 -7.69 4.71 20.59
CA GLU A 245 -6.54 3.88 20.95
C GLU A 245 -6.70 2.49 20.33
N LEU A 246 -5.66 2.03 19.66
CA LEU A 246 -5.53 0.66 19.14
C LEU A 246 -4.58 -0.09 20.06
N ARG A 247 -4.93 -1.29 20.49
CA ARG A 247 -4.08 -2.15 21.30
C ARG A 247 -3.71 -3.42 20.58
N ASN A 248 -2.58 -4.00 20.98
CA ASN A 248 -2.05 -5.23 20.40
C ASN A 248 -1.83 -5.09 18.89
N VAL A 249 -1.00 -4.13 18.50
CA VAL A 249 -0.84 -3.68 17.10
C VAL A 249 0.49 -4.19 16.53
N PRO A 250 0.50 -4.79 15.32
CA PRO A 250 1.74 -5.09 14.60
C PRO A 250 2.52 -3.82 14.30
N VAL A 251 3.81 -3.81 14.64
CA VAL A 251 4.69 -2.67 14.41
C VAL A 251 6.05 -3.11 13.88
N GLY A 252 6.62 -2.29 13.00
CA GLY A 252 7.97 -2.50 12.48
C GLY A 252 8.88 -1.30 12.76
N TRP A 253 10.19 -1.53 12.73
CA TRP A 253 11.22 -0.50 12.69
C TRP A 253 12.45 -1.03 11.97
N SER A 254 13.35 -0.14 11.57
CA SER A 254 14.54 -0.56 10.84
C SER A 254 15.76 0.22 11.26
N THR A 255 16.94 -0.44 11.14
CA THR A 255 18.24 0.18 11.36
C THR A 255 19.19 -0.11 10.21
N THR A 256 20.18 0.74 10.04
CA THR A 256 21.36 0.40 9.26
C THR A 256 22.19 -0.67 9.99
N GLU A 257 23.18 -1.27 9.30
CA GLU A 257 24.10 -2.22 9.91
C GLU A 257 24.89 -1.63 11.09
N SER A 258 25.13 -0.31 11.07
CA SER A 258 25.77 0.43 12.17
C SER A 258 24.81 0.82 13.30
N GLY A 259 23.53 0.41 13.23
CA GLY A 259 22.52 0.69 14.26
C GLY A 259 21.85 2.06 14.18
N GLY A 260 22.15 2.87 13.15
CA GLY A 260 21.45 4.15 12.92
C GLY A 260 20.04 3.97 12.41
N ASP A 261 19.17 4.93 12.70
CA ASP A 261 17.78 4.95 12.19
C ASP A 261 17.74 4.95 10.64
N VAL A 262 16.79 4.22 10.11
CA VAL A 262 16.43 4.20 8.67
C VAL A 262 15.03 4.76 8.55
N GLY A 263 14.83 5.74 7.68
CA GLY A 263 13.49 6.24 7.41
C GLY A 263 13.43 7.75 7.23
N THR A 264 12.26 8.30 7.51
CA THR A 264 11.95 9.72 7.37
C THR A 264 12.50 10.56 8.54
N ASP A 265 12.54 11.88 8.38
CA ASP A 265 12.85 12.82 9.45
C ASP A 265 11.76 12.89 10.55
N ASN A 266 10.76 12.04 10.47
CA ASN A 266 9.65 11.91 11.42
C ASN A 266 9.85 10.70 12.33
N ASP A 267 9.08 10.66 13.40
CA ASP A 267 9.13 9.59 14.39
C ASP A 267 8.60 8.25 13.87
N GLY A 268 7.74 8.29 12.83
CA GLY A 268 7.21 7.07 12.22
C GLY A 268 6.22 7.31 11.08
N LEU A 269 5.63 6.20 10.63
CA LEU A 269 4.69 6.14 9.52
C LEU A 269 3.48 5.27 9.88
N ILE A 270 2.29 5.76 9.59
CA ILE A 270 1.03 5.03 9.73
C ILE A 270 0.65 4.48 8.38
N GLY A 271 0.73 3.15 8.23
CA GLY A 271 0.38 2.45 7.01
C GLY A 271 -1.08 2.00 6.93
N THR A 272 -1.41 1.31 5.84
CA THR A 272 -2.77 0.89 5.49
C THR A 272 -3.39 -0.03 6.55
N TRP A 273 -2.64 -0.89 7.22
CA TRP A 273 -3.19 -1.82 8.21
C TRP A 273 -3.86 -1.12 9.39
N VAL A 274 -3.35 0.04 9.81
CA VAL A 274 -4.01 0.86 10.84
C VAL A 274 -5.34 1.40 10.33
N PHE A 275 -5.37 1.93 9.11
CA PHE A 275 -6.60 2.47 8.50
C PHE A 275 -7.59 1.38 8.11
N TYR A 276 -7.12 0.18 7.83
CA TYR A 276 -7.94 -0.98 7.53
C TYR A 276 -8.90 -1.32 8.69
N HIS A 277 -8.44 -1.14 9.92
CA HIS A 277 -9.24 -1.38 11.13
C HIS A 277 -10.13 -0.20 11.55
N LEU A 278 -10.09 0.90 10.77
CA LEU A 278 -10.84 2.12 11.06
C LEU A 278 -11.64 2.58 9.84
N LEU A 279 -12.77 3.22 10.08
CA LEU A 279 -13.47 3.97 9.04
C LEU A 279 -12.88 5.40 9.00
N THR A 280 -11.97 5.62 8.07
CA THR A 280 -11.12 6.82 8.06
C THR A 280 -11.52 7.80 6.97
N THR A 281 -11.72 9.06 7.35
CA THR A 281 -11.80 10.19 6.42
C THR A 281 -10.54 11.04 6.53
N PHE A 282 -9.83 11.18 5.43
CA PHE A 282 -8.72 12.11 5.24
C PHE A 282 -9.33 13.45 4.81
N ASP A 283 -9.56 14.32 5.78
CA ASP A 283 -10.18 15.62 5.60
C ASP A 283 -9.11 16.66 5.25
N TYR A 284 -8.76 16.76 3.99
CA TYR A 284 -7.73 17.68 3.50
C TYR A 284 -8.13 19.16 3.71
N ALA A 285 -9.40 19.49 3.48
CA ALA A 285 -9.89 20.85 3.68
C ALA A 285 -9.83 21.28 5.14
N GLY A 286 -10.23 20.40 6.06
CA GLY A 286 -10.17 20.64 7.51
C GLY A 286 -8.84 20.24 8.14
N ARG A 287 -7.85 19.80 7.35
CA ARG A 287 -6.52 19.35 7.79
C ARG A 287 -6.59 18.41 9.01
N SER A 288 -7.35 17.33 8.86
CA SER A 288 -7.53 16.37 9.96
C SER A 288 -7.78 14.95 9.46
N LEU A 289 -7.40 13.97 10.26
CA LEU A 289 -7.93 12.62 10.16
C LEU A 289 -9.21 12.53 10.99
N ILE A 290 -10.27 12.03 10.41
CA ILE A 290 -11.48 11.68 11.14
C ILE A 290 -11.56 10.16 11.20
N LEU A 291 -11.22 9.63 12.35
CA LEU A 291 -11.15 8.20 12.62
C LEU A 291 -12.41 7.76 13.32
N ARG A 292 -12.97 6.63 12.92
CA ARG A 292 -14.19 6.07 13.54
C ARG A 292 -14.03 4.56 13.72
N ARG A 293 -14.62 4.05 14.80
CA ARG A 293 -14.85 2.61 14.92
C ARG A 293 -15.73 2.17 13.74
N PRO A 294 -15.40 1.10 13.02
CA PRO A 294 -16.15 0.65 11.84
C PRO A 294 -17.43 -0.09 12.27
N THR A 295 -18.47 0.66 12.64
CA THR A 295 -19.80 0.10 12.94
C THR A 295 -20.76 0.31 11.75
N PRO A 296 -21.84 -0.48 11.63
CA PRO A 296 -22.87 -0.27 10.61
C PRO A 296 -23.46 1.14 10.64
N GLU A 297 -23.64 1.72 11.83
CA GLU A 297 -24.16 3.08 12.03
C GLU A 297 -23.18 4.13 11.52
N ALA A 298 -21.89 4.00 11.88
CA ALA A 298 -20.83 4.89 11.40
C ALA A 298 -20.70 4.83 9.88
N ALA A 299 -20.70 3.63 9.29
CA ALA A 299 -20.68 3.43 7.86
C ALA A 299 -21.90 4.03 7.14
N SER A 300 -23.09 3.84 7.72
CA SER A 300 -24.33 4.43 7.18
C SER A 300 -24.29 5.96 7.21
N LYS A 301 -23.80 6.55 8.31
CA LYS A 301 -23.62 7.99 8.43
C LYS A 301 -22.62 8.52 7.40
N VAL A 302 -21.46 7.89 7.26
CA VAL A 302 -20.45 8.27 6.27
C VAL A 302 -21.01 8.22 4.85
N ARG A 303 -21.76 7.17 4.51
CA ARG A 303 -22.42 7.05 3.20
C ARG A 303 -23.43 8.16 2.95
N ALA A 304 -24.22 8.51 3.95
CA ALA A 304 -25.17 9.61 3.86
C ALA A 304 -24.48 10.96 3.72
N ASP A 305 -23.38 11.20 4.47
CA ASP A 305 -22.58 12.41 4.37
C ASP A 305 -21.92 12.54 2.99
N ALA A 306 -21.33 11.45 2.49
CA ALA A 306 -20.74 11.38 1.16
C ALA A 306 -21.78 11.71 0.07
N LYS A 307 -22.97 11.10 0.16
CA LYS A 307 -24.08 11.39 -0.76
C LYS A 307 -24.49 12.85 -0.73
N ARG A 308 -24.59 13.49 0.46
CA ARG A 308 -24.89 14.93 0.58
C ARG A 308 -23.77 15.80 -0.03
N ALA A 309 -22.53 15.36 0.02
CA ALA A 309 -21.39 16.01 -0.62
C ALA A 309 -21.28 15.72 -2.12
N GLY A 310 -22.21 14.96 -2.70
CA GLY A 310 -22.21 14.59 -4.12
C GLY A 310 -21.28 13.43 -4.46
N ALA A 311 -20.60 12.81 -3.50
CA ALA A 311 -19.72 11.69 -3.74
C ALA A 311 -20.53 10.39 -4.00
N LYS A 312 -20.16 9.69 -5.05
CA LYS A 312 -20.62 8.33 -5.34
C LYS A 312 -19.62 7.32 -4.76
N PRO A 313 -20.08 6.16 -4.25
CA PRO A 313 -19.17 5.10 -3.86
C PRO A 313 -18.39 4.59 -5.09
N LEU A 314 -17.09 4.53 -4.97
CA LEU A 314 -16.21 3.86 -5.91
C LEU A 314 -15.78 2.52 -5.32
N PRO A 315 -15.56 1.48 -6.12
CA PRO A 315 -15.08 0.21 -5.61
C PRO A 315 -13.71 0.41 -4.95
N LEU A 316 -13.50 -0.25 -3.82
CA LEU A 316 -12.20 -0.40 -3.21
C LEU A 316 -11.76 -1.84 -3.38
N TRP A 317 -10.53 -2.03 -3.86
CA TRP A 317 -9.88 -3.33 -3.87
C TRP A 317 -8.57 -3.21 -3.09
N LEU A 318 -8.32 -4.19 -2.25
CA LEU A 318 -7.07 -4.26 -1.51
C LEU A 318 -6.23 -5.40 -2.11
N ALA A 319 -5.20 -5.04 -2.84
CA ALA A 319 -4.31 -5.99 -3.50
C ALA A 319 -3.06 -6.20 -2.66
N LEU A 320 -2.54 -7.42 -2.68
CA LEU A 320 -1.52 -7.88 -1.75
C LEU A 320 -2.00 -7.60 -0.32
N ASP A 321 -1.15 -7.11 0.55
CA ASP A 321 -1.50 -6.83 1.94
C ASP A 321 -1.95 -5.37 2.20
N HIS A 322 -1.72 -4.42 1.27
CA HIS A 322 -1.96 -3.01 1.56
C HIS A 322 -2.29 -2.09 0.37
N TYR A 323 -2.11 -2.53 -0.87
CA TYR A 323 -2.32 -1.63 -2.02
C TYR A 323 -3.79 -1.35 -2.28
N VAL A 324 -4.20 -0.13 -1.97
CA VAL A 324 -5.57 0.36 -2.24
C VAL A 324 -5.72 0.69 -3.71
N HIS A 325 -6.65 0.01 -4.37
CA HIS A 325 -7.01 0.25 -5.77
C HIS A 325 -8.47 0.68 -5.87
N SER A 326 -8.76 1.43 -6.93
CA SER A 326 -10.12 1.84 -7.29
C SER A 326 -10.23 2.02 -8.81
N THR A 327 -11.36 2.57 -9.25
CA THR A 327 -11.57 2.93 -10.66
C THR A 327 -11.29 4.42 -10.88
N GLY A 328 -10.49 4.72 -11.89
CA GLY A 328 -10.17 6.09 -12.31
C GLY A 328 -10.00 6.20 -13.80
N SER A 329 -9.55 7.36 -14.29
CA SER A 329 -9.16 7.53 -15.69
C SER A 329 -7.99 8.52 -15.83
N ILE A 330 -7.27 8.38 -16.94
CA ILE A 330 -6.13 9.22 -17.27
C ILE A 330 -6.26 9.63 -18.73
N ALA A 331 -6.23 10.92 -19.03
CA ALA A 331 -6.23 11.48 -20.38
C ALA A 331 -7.31 10.89 -21.31
N GLY A 332 -8.49 10.58 -20.77
CA GLY A 332 -9.60 10.01 -21.54
C GLY A 332 -9.53 8.50 -21.80
N SER A 333 -8.69 7.77 -21.05
CA SER A 333 -8.54 6.30 -21.20
C SER A 333 -9.83 5.49 -20.94
N GLY A 334 -10.92 6.13 -20.50
CA GLY A 334 -12.07 5.43 -19.94
C GLY A 334 -11.80 4.96 -18.51
N THR A 335 -12.67 4.09 -18.00
CA THR A 335 -12.54 3.55 -16.63
C THR A 335 -11.46 2.48 -16.57
N GLN A 336 -10.45 2.72 -15.73
CA GLN A 336 -9.29 1.88 -15.54
C GLN A 336 -9.04 1.62 -14.06
N VAL A 337 -8.21 0.62 -13.73
CA VAL A 337 -7.72 0.42 -12.36
C VAL A 337 -6.62 1.42 -12.08
N VAL A 338 -6.75 2.12 -10.97
CA VAL A 338 -5.74 3.06 -10.45
C VAL A 338 -5.45 2.78 -8.99
N GLY A 339 -4.21 3.03 -8.57
CA GLY A 339 -3.83 3.03 -7.16
C GLY A 339 -4.31 4.31 -6.47
N VAL A 340 -4.74 4.20 -5.22
CA VAL A 340 -5.18 5.31 -4.37
C VAL A 340 -4.25 5.42 -3.17
N ASN A 341 -3.19 6.20 -3.31
CA ASN A 341 -2.18 6.40 -2.28
C ASN A 341 -2.42 7.73 -1.56
N VAL A 342 -3.08 7.66 -0.40
CA VAL A 342 -3.39 8.85 0.40
C VAL A 342 -2.24 9.14 1.36
N GLY A 343 -1.86 10.40 1.45
CA GLY A 343 -0.70 10.82 2.26
C GLY A 343 0.63 10.58 1.54
N GLY A 344 1.68 10.33 2.30
CA GLY A 344 3.04 10.17 1.79
C GLY A 344 3.71 11.48 1.43
N THR A 345 4.91 11.38 0.87
CA THR A 345 5.70 12.52 0.40
C THR A 345 5.72 12.55 -1.13
N GLY A 346 5.89 13.71 -1.71
CA GLY A 346 6.10 13.86 -3.13
C GLY A 346 5.32 15.02 -3.73
N GLU A 347 5.80 15.51 -4.86
CA GLU A 347 5.21 16.62 -5.60
C GLU A 347 4.35 16.13 -6.78
N SER A 348 4.51 14.85 -7.17
CA SER A 348 3.79 14.23 -8.27
C SER A 348 2.35 13.88 -7.86
N ALA A 349 1.38 14.30 -8.65
CA ALA A 349 -0.02 13.96 -8.41
C ALA A 349 -0.36 12.52 -8.81
N ALA A 350 0.37 11.98 -9.77
CA ALA A 350 0.27 10.58 -10.17
C ALA A 350 1.59 10.10 -10.77
N VAL A 351 1.86 8.81 -10.62
CA VAL A 351 2.94 8.11 -11.34
C VAL A 351 2.30 7.04 -12.22
N MET A 352 2.76 6.97 -13.47
CA MET A 352 2.24 6.00 -14.45
C MET A 352 3.37 5.31 -15.23
N PRO A 353 3.14 4.07 -15.71
CA PRO A 353 4.09 3.40 -16.58
C PRO A 353 4.32 4.17 -17.89
N GLY A 354 5.57 4.21 -18.37
CA GLY A 354 5.93 4.93 -19.60
C GLY A 354 5.19 4.42 -20.84
N GLU A 355 4.88 3.13 -20.90
CA GLU A 355 4.05 2.55 -21.96
C GLU A 355 2.66 3.20 -21.99
N ARG A 356 2.04 3.45 -20.83
CA ARG A 356 0.72 4.10 -20.75
C ARG A 356 0.79 5.57 -21.12
N ALA A 357 1.83 6.28 -20.69
CA ALA A 357 2.05 7.68 -21.08
C ALA A 357 2.17 7.81 -22.62
N LYS A 358 2.94 6.92 -23.27
CA LYS A 358 3.07 6.87 -24.73
C LYS A 358 1.76 6.50 -25.43
N GLN A 359 1.08 5.46 -24.95
CA GLN A 359 -0.21 5.00 -25.51
C GLN A 359 -1.26 6.12 -25.52
N LEU A 360 -1.27 6.97 -24.49
CA LEU A 360 -2.22 8.07 -24.32
C LEU A 360 -1.74 9.38 -24.92
N GLY A 361 -0.55 9.43 -25.51
CA GLY A 361 0.03 10.65 -26.06
C GLY A 361 0.23 11.75 -25.02
N ILE A 362 0.57 11.37 -23.78
CA ILE A 362 0.77 12.34 -22.70
C ILE A 362 2.07 13.09 -22.92
N ARG A 363 2.00 14.43 -22.86
CA ARG A 363 3.17 15.29 -22.94
C ARG A 363 4.14 14.95 -21.83
N THR A 364 5.35 14.52 -22.19
CA THR A 364 6.41 14.09 -21.27
C THR A 364 7.68 14.87 -21.54
N ASP A 365 8.32 15.37 -20.51
CA ASP A 365 9.57 16.09 -20.56
C ASP A 365 10.75 15.13 -20.35
N TYR A 366 11.22 14.52 -21.44
CA TYR A 366 12.34 13.58 -21.42
C TYR A 366 13.71 14.24 -21.24
N ASP A 367 13.80 15.58 -21.38
CA ASP A 367 15.04 16.33 -21.16
C ASP A 367 15.28 16.61 -19.66
N ARG A 368 14.31 16.23 -18.81
CA ARG A 368 14.35 16.46 -17.36
C ARG A 368 14.20 15.16 -16.58
N PRO A 369 15.21 14.27 -16.56
CA PRO A 369 15.19 13.07 -15.75
C PRO A 369 15.16 13.40 -14.25
N LEU A 370 14.39 12.64 -13.49
CA LEU A 370 14.27 12.73 -12.04
C LEU A 370 14.64 11.39 -11.44
N GLU A 371 15.65 11.40 -10.58
CA GLU A 371 15.96 10.22 -9.80
C GLU A 371 14.97 10.09 -8.64
N THR A 372 14.32 8.96 -8.54
CA THR A 372 13.32 8.66 -7.53
C THR A 372 13.45 7.23 -7.05
N PHE A 373 12.75 6.90 -5.99
CA PHE A 373 12.64 5.53 -5.50
C PHE A 373 11.26 4.98 -5.82
N GLY A 374 11.21 3.87 -6.57
CA GLY A 374 10.01 3.11 -6.83
C GLY A 374 10.20 1.66 -6.41
N HIS A 375 9.24 1.07 -5.69
CA HIS A 375 9.23 -0.36 -5.36
C HIS A 375 10.58 -0.92 -4.85
N SER A 376 11.24 -0.21 -3.94
CA SER A 376 12.49 -0.62 -3.29
C SER A 376 13.77 -0.50 -4.11
N HIS A 377 13.75 0.19 -5.23
CA HIS A 377 14.97 0.46 -6.01
C HIS A 377 14.96 1.88 -6.58
N ALA A 378 16.15 2.40 -6.84
CA ALA A 378 16.29 3.66 -7.55
C ALA A 378 15.80 3.51 -8.99
N THR A 379 15.00 4.45 -9.45
CA THR A 379 14.50 4.52 -10.83
C THR A 379 14.53 5.94 -11.33
N THR A 380 14.54 6.10 -12.64
CA THR A 380 14.46 7.41 -13.28
C THR A 380 13.04 7.63 -13.79
N THR A 381 12.40 8.69 -13.32
CA THR A 381 11.11 9.15 -13.83
C THR A 381 11.27 10.43 -14.62
N TYR A 382 10.23 10.79 -15.36
CA TYR A 382 10.18 12.01 -16.16
C TYR A 382 8.89 12.77 -15.86
N PRO A 383 8.92 14.12 -15.77
CA PRO A 383 7.73 14.93 -15.66
C PRO A 383 6.78 14.68 -16.81
N CYS A 384 5.50 14.51 -16.51
CA CYS A 384 4.48 14.42 -17.54
C CYS A 384 3.21 15.16 -17.13
N TYR A 385 2.40 15.55 -18.10
CA TYR A 385 1.26 16.44 -17.91
C TYR A 385 0.05 15.89 -18.66
N PRO A 386 -0.70 14.96 -18.06
CA PRO A 386 -1.93 14.46 -18.64
C PRO A 386 -2.97 15.59 -18.69
N LYS A 387 -3.74 15.67 -19.78
CA LYS A 387 -4.84 16.66 -19.93
C LYS A 387 -5.80 16.60 -18.75
N GLU A 388 -6.03 15.40 -18.23
CA GLU A 388 -6.91 15.17 -17.11
C GLU A 388 -6.54 13.84 -16.41
N ILE A 389 -6.61 13.82 -15.08
CA ILE A 389 -6.68 12.59 -14.28
C ILE A 389 -7.93 12.66 -13.41
N ARG A 390 -8.58 11.50 -13.18
CA ARG A 390 -9.90 11.43 -12.54
C ARG A 390 -10.01 10.23 -11.61
N LEU A 391 -10.62 10.47 -10.44
CA LEU A 391 -11.06 9.43 -9.50
C LEU A 391 -12.52 9.74 -9.12
N GLY A 392 -13.47 9.04 -9.71
CA GLY A 392 -14.88 9.41 -9.62
C GLY A 392 -15.14 10.81 -10.15
N ASP A 393 -15.75 11.66 -9.33
CA ASP A 393 -16.03 13.06 -9.68
C ASP A 393 -14.86 14.02 -9.35
N ALA A 394 -13.81 13.52 -8.70
CA ALA A 394 -12.58 14.27 -8.47
C ALA A 394 -11.73 14.33 -9.74
N VAL A 395 -11.34 15.54 -10.13
CA VAL A 395 -10.64 15.82 -11.40
C VAL A 395 -9.50 16.80 -11.18
N ALA A 396 -8.34 16.48 -11.76
CA ALA A 396 -7.25 17.44 -11.93
C ALA A 396 -6.87 17.51 -13.41
N LYS A 397 -6.60 18.73 -13.89
CA LYS A 397 -6.22 19.00 -15.28
C LYS A 397 -4.82 19.58 -15.33
N GLU A 398 -4.04 19.16 -16.33
CA GLU A 398 -2.67 19.66 -16.57
C GLU A 398 -1.79 19.65 -15.30
N ILE A 399 -2.09 18.74 -14.36
CA ILE A 399 -1.36 18.61 -13.10
C ILE A 399 -0.02 17.90 -13.34
N TYR A 400 0.99 18.30 -12.58
CA TYR A 400 2.28 17.64 -12.59
C TYR A 400 2.16 16.18 -12.14
N CYS A 401 2.59 15.31 -13.03
CA CYS A 401 2.70 13.86 -12.81
C CYS A 401 4.10 13.40 -13.21
N GLU A 402 4.39 12.15 -12.93
CA GLU A 402 5.62 11.50 -13.36
C GLU A 402 5.31 10.23 -14.15
N THR A 403 6.18 9.89 -15.08
CA THR A 403 6.15 8.60 -15.77
C THR A 403 7.46 7.87 -15.58
N ASP A 404 7.38 6.57 -15.29
CA ASP A 404 8.52 5.67 -15.19
C ASP A 404 8.58 4.80 -16.45
N PRO A 405 9.55 5.02 -17.36
CA PRO A 405 9.71 4.23 -18.58
C PRO A 405 10.00 2.75 -18.33
N ASN A 406 10.53 2.44 -17.14
CA ASN A 406 10.95 1.08 -16.77
C ASN A 406 9.89 0.37 -15.92
N ALA A 407 8.84 1.09 -15.47
CA ALA A 407 7.76 0.46 -14.72
C ALA A 407 7.07 -0.60 -15.56
N ARG A 408 7.03 -1.81 -15.02
CA ARG A 408 6.32 -2.93 -15.63
C ARG A 408 4.86 -2.88 -15.24
N ILE A 409 3.99 -3.11 -16.21
CA ILE A 409 2.56 -3.37 -15.98
C ILE A 409 2.34 -4.86 -15.74
N ASN A 410 1.30 -5.21 -15.02
CA ASN A 410 0.94 -6.61 -14.72
C ASN A 410 2.04 -7.42 -14.01
N VAL A 411 2.81 -6.79 -13.15
CA VAL A 411 3.84 -7.52 -12.40
C VAL A 411 3.17 -8.59 -11.54
N PRO A 412 3.52 -9.88 -11.73
CA PRO A 412 2.91 -10.96 -10.94
C PRO A 412 3.51 -11.03 -9.53
N TRP A 413 2.85 -11.78 -8.66
CA TRP A 413 3.40 -12.13 -7.36
C TRP A 413 4.81 -12.75 -7.50
N PRO A 414 5.76 -12.52 -6.61
CA PRO A 414 5.67 -11.71 -5.38
C PRO A 414 5.89 -10.20 -5.56
N TYR A 415 6.21 -9.74 -6.75
CA TYR A 415 6.63 -8.36 -7.01
C TYR A 415 5.47 -7.40 -7.34
N GLY A 416 4.29 -7.93 -7.54
CA GLY A 416 3.11 -7.13 -7.85
C GLY A 416 1.82 -7.92 -7.75
N SER A 417 0.71 -7.24 -7.99
CA SER A 417 -0.64 -7.78 -7.86
C SER A 417 -1.16 -8.54 -9.09
N GLY A 418 -0.41 -8.55 -10.19
CA GLY A 418 -0.87 -9.08 -11.47
C GLY A 418 -1.95 -8.24 -12.17
N ILE A 419 -2.30 -7.09 -11.60
CA ILE A 419 -3.35 -6.18 -12.12
C ILE A 419 -2.71 -5.15 -13.04
N ASP A 420 -3.43 -4.80 -14.10
CA ASP A 420 -3.03 -3.78 -15.08
C ASP A 420 -3.31 -2.39 -14.53
N MET A 421 -2.51 -1.93 -13.62
CA MET A 421 -2.65 -0.61 -13.00
C MET A 421 -2.19 0.48 -13.97
N TRP A 422 -3.06 1.46 -14.24
CA TRP A 422 -2.79 2.53 -15.21
C TRP A 422 -2.01 3.69 -14.62
N ALA A 423 -2.22 4.00 -13.36
CA ALA A 423 -1.44 4.95 -12.58
C ALA A 423 -1.70 4.73 -11.09
N ALA A 424 -0.83 5.26 -10.24
CA ALA A 424 -1.10 5.47 -8.82
C ALA A 424 -1.26 6.97 -8.58
N PHE A 425 -2.35 7.37 -7.87
CA PHE A 425 -2.63 8.76 -7.52
C PHE A 425 -2.12 9.03 -6.11
N PHE A 426 -1.53 10.21 -5.92
CA PHE A 426 -0.80 10.57 -4.71
C PHE A 426 -1.32 11.85 -4.06
N HIS A 427 -0.72 12.20 -2.95
CA HIS A 427 -1.04 13.34 -2.10
C HIS A 427 -1.43 14.64 -2.85
N PRO A 428 -0.67 15.15 -3.86
CA PRO A 428 -1.05 16.39 -4.55
C PRO A 428 -2.38 16.33 -5.31
N PHE A 429 -2.76 15.15 -5.86
CA PHE A 429 -4.08 14.97 -6.46
C PHE A 429 -5.19 15.08 -5.43
N HIS A 430 -4.94 14.58 -4.22
CA HIS A 430 -5.96 14.48 -3.18
C HIS A 430 -6.23 15.78 -2.44
N LYS A 431 -5.31 16.75 -2.45
CA LYS A 431 -5.39 18.00 -1.67
C LYS A 431 -6.73 18.77 -1.78
N PRO A 432 -7.39 18.88 -2.94
CA PRO A 432 -8.68 19.58 -3.04
C PRO A 432 -9.87 18.80 -2.50
N TYR A 433 -9.68 17.55 -2.02
CA TYR A 433 -10.75 16.60 -1.75
C TYR A 433 -10.67 16.05 -0.33
N ASN A 434 -11.83 15.61 0.18
CA ASN A 434 -11.89 14.72 1.33
C ASN A 434 -12.10 13.30 0.82
N ILE A 435 -11.31 12.37 1.35
CA ILE A 435 -11.33 10.97 0.93
C ILE A 435 -11.70 10.12 2.13
N THR A 436 -12.67 9.23 1.96
CA THR A 436 -13.01 8.23 2.97
C THR A 436 -12.73 6.84 2.43
N LEU A 437 -11.96 6.05 3.19
CA LEU A 437 -11.74 4.63 2.95
C LEU A 437 -12.64 3.83 3.88
N ASP A 438 -13.54 3.04 3.31
CA ASP A 438 -14.47 2.14 3.99
C ASP A 438 -14.11 0.70 3.64
N PHE A 439 -13.19 0.12 4.40
CA PHE A 439 -12.72 -1.26 4.17
C PHE A 439 -13.76 -2.31 4.59
N THR A 440 -14.74 -1.95 5.41
CA THR A 440 -15.83 -2.86 5.77
C THR A 440 -16.77 -3.10 4.59
N ASN A 441 -17.10 -2.05 3.84
CA ASN A 441 -17.98 -2.14 2.67
C ASN A 441 -17.20 -2.06 1.35
N MET A 442 -15.88 -2.02 1.39
CA MET A 442 -14.99 -1.94 0.23
C MET A 442 -15.35 -0.79 -0.72
N ASN A 443 -15.46 0.42 -0.16
CA ASN A 443 -15.77 1.64 -0.91
C ASN A 443 -14.76 2.76 -0.65
N VAL A 444 -14.48 3.52 -1.69
CA VAL A 444 -13.83 4.83 -1.61
C VAL A 444 -14.87 5.92 -1.87
N TYR A 445 -14.92 6.91 -1.01
CA TYR A 445 -15.70 8.14 -1.25
C TYR A 445 -14.74 9.31 -1.41
N ILE A 446 -14.92 10.09 -2.47
CA ILE A 446 -14.13 11.29 -2.71
C ILE A 446 -15.05 12.44 -3.09
N ALA A 447 -14.94 13.55 -2.39
CA ALA A 447 -15.71 14.77 -2.65
C ALA A 447 -14.85 16.01 -2.41
N ARG A 448 -15.18 17.14 -3.06
CA ARG A 448 -14.53 18.41 -2.73
C ARG A 448 -14.72 18.71 -1.25
N GLY A 449 -13.63 18.95 -0.56
CA GLY A 449 -13.66 19.43 0.82
C GLY A 449 -14.21 20.87 0.86
N LYS A 450 -15.00 21.16 1.89
CA LYS A 450 -15.31 22.54 2.27
C LYS A 450 -14.38 22.87 3.41
N ALA A 451 -13.59 23.94 3.28
CA ALA A 451 -12.84 24.47 4.41
C ALA A 451 -13.82 24.80 5.54
N THR A 452 -13.59 24.26 6.71
CA THR A 452 -14.37 24.54 7.92
C THR A 452 -13.77 25.69 8.68
#